data_b267b964c25b08154a974ebe1334f3e7
#
_entry.id   b267b964c25b08154a974ebe1334f3e7
#
_cell.length_a   1.000
_cell.length_b   1.000
_cell.length_c   1.000
_cell.angle_alpha   90.00
_cell.angle_beta   90.00
_cell.angle_gamma   90.00
#
_symmetry.space_group_name_H-M   'P 1'
#
loop_
_entity.id
_entity.type
_entity.pdbx_description
1 polymer ?
#
loop_
_entity_poly.entity_id
_entity_poly.type
_entity_poly.pdbx_seq_one_letter_code
_entity_poly.pdbx_strand_id
1 'polypeptide(L)'
;MARYTCSYIVSLPIDHLQPLVIELLQECNLDVQYYTSDYILAREVPGSVPFSKFVTIEVLIDKSTATETETKMNLVFKNEELPLQVDNHCRQVFEFMKQVVEDYRHWNLTETLAG
;
A
#
# COMPACT_ATOMS: atom_id res chain seq x y z
N MET A 1 10.86 13.59 -6.95
CA MET A 1 10.03 12.38 -6.75
C MET A 1 9.14 12.57 -5.54
N ALA A 2 7.85 12.37 -5.73
CA ALA A 2 6.91 12.36 -4.62
C ALA A 2 6.95 10.99 -3.93
N ARG A 3 6.92 10.98 -2.60
CA ARG A 3 6.96 9.74 -1.82
C ARG A 3 6.17 9.93 -0.53
N TYR A 4 5.22 9.04 -0.30
CA TYR A 4 4.39 9.03 0.91
C TYR A 4 4.42 7.63 1.51
N THR A 5 4.43 7.55 2.83
CA THR A 5 4.50 6.28 3.55
C THR A 5 3.48 6.24 4.68
N CYS A 6 3.00 5.04 4.97
CA CYS A 6 2.20 4.78 6.18
C CYS A 6 2.47 3.36 6.64
N SER A 7 2.18 3.10 7.90
CA SER A 7 2.41 1.79 8.52
C SER A 7 1.21 1.38 9.34
N TYR A 8 0.94 0.08 9.35
CA TYR A 8 -0.18 -0.49 10.10
C TYR A 8 0.25 -1.76 10.81
N ILE A 9 -0.35 -2.00 11.97
CA ILE A 9 -0.29 -3.31 12.62
C ILE A 9 -1.66 -3.94 12.46
N VAL A 10 -1.69 -5.10 11.81
CA VAL A 10 -2.93 -5.79 11.44
C VAL A 10 -3.07 -7.04 12.29
N SER A 11 -4.27 -7.29 12.79
CA SER A 11 -4.56 -8.45 13.66
C SER A 11 -4.73 -9.73 12.83
N LEU A 12 -3.69 -10.09 12.07
CA LEU A 12 -3.65 -11.30 11.26
C LEU A 12 -2.24 -11.89 11.26
N PRO A 13 -2.10 -13.21 11.16
CA PRO A 13 -0.80 -13.81 10.91
C PRO A 13 -0.33 -13.49 9.51
N ILE A 14 1.00 -13.50 9.31
CA ILE A 14 1.60 -13.10 8.04
C ILE A 14 1.09 -13.92 6.85
N ASP A 15 0.80 -15.19 7.04
CA ASP A 15 0.32 -16.07 5.98
C ASP A 15 -1.05 -15.66 5.44
N HIS A 16 -1.87 -15.02 6.26
CA HIS A 16 -3.19 -14.54 5.89
C HIS A 16 -3.15 -13.11 5.35
N LEU A 17 -2.19 -12.32 5.79
CA LEU A 17 -2.12 -10.91 5.42
C LEU A 17 -1.77 -10.72 3.94
N GLN A 18 -0.74 -11.41 3.45
CA GLN A 18 -0.23 -11.21 2.10
C GLN A 18 -1.33 -11.43 1.02
N PRO A 19 -2.10 -12.54 1.05
CA PRO A 19 -3.16 -12.72 0.05
C PRO A 19 -4.25 -11.65 0.11
N LEU A 20 -4.60 -11.19 1.31
CA LEU A 20 -5.61 -10.13 1.47
C LEU A 20 -5.12 -8.79 0.94
N VAL A 21 -3.85 -8.46 1.13
CA VAL A 21 -3.27 -7.24 0.57
C VAL A 21 -3.30 -7.27 -0.95
N ILE A 22 -2.93 -8.40 -1.55
CA ILE A 22 -2.98 -8.57 -3.02
C ILE A 22 -4.42 -8.38 -3.52
N GLU A 23 -5.38 -9.00 -2.88
CA GLU A 23 -6.78 -8.87 -3.23
C GLU A 23 -7.26 -7.42 -3.13
N LEU A 24 -6.91 -6.73 -2.05
CA LEU A 24 -7.25 -5.32 -1.87
C LEU A 24 -6.69 -4.44 -2.99
N LEU A 25 -5.41 -4.63 -3.34
CA LEU A 25 -4.78 -3.86 -4.41
C LEU A 25 -5.48 -4.11 -5.74
N GLN A 26 -5.84 -5.34 -6.04
CA GLN A 26 -6.55 -5.70 -7.27
C GLN A 26 -7.97 -5.11 -7.31
N GLU A 27 -8.67 -5.09 -6.20
CA GLU A 27 -9.99 -4.46 -6.09
C GLU A 27 -9.94 -2.96 -6.34
N CYS A 28 -8.80 -2.33 -6.06
CA CYS A 28 -8.57 -0.91 -6.32
C CYS A 28 -8.05 -0.63 -7.73
N ASN A 29 -8.10 -1.60 -8.63
CA ASN A 29 -7.62 -1.50 -10.02
C ASN A 29 -6.12 -1.22 -10.12
N LEU A 30 -5.36 -1.75 -9.18
CA LEU A 30 -3.91 -1.68 -9.21
C LEU A 30 -3.35 -2.99 -9.79
N ASP A 31 -2.30 -2.88 -10.59
CA ASP A 31 -1.66 -4.01 -11.23
C ASP A 31 -0.52 -4.52 -10.35
N VAL A 32 -0.69 -5.71 -9.78
CA VAL A 32 0.34 -6.35 -8.97
C VAL A 32 1.41 -6.91 -9.92
N GLN A 33 2.60 -6.31 -9.89
CA GLN A 33 3.69 -6.63 -10.80
C GLN A 33 4.58 -7.77 -10.28
N TYR A 34 4.75 -7.84 -8.97
CA TYR A 34 5.67 -8.78 -8.33
C TYR A 34 5.30 -8.94 -6.87
N TYR A 35 5.48 -10.13 -6.33
CA TYR A 35 5.27 -10.34 -4.91
C TYR A 35 6.09 -11.52 -4.38
N THR A 36 6.43 -11.42 -3.10
CA THR A 36 7.01 -12.50 -2.30
C THR A 36 6.19 -12.60 -1.02
N SER A 37 6.60 -13.44 -0.10
CA SER A 37 5.88 -13.60 1.18
C SER A 37 5.90 -12.32 2.05
N ASP A 38 6.85 -11.41 1.82
CA ASP A 38 7.03 -10.20 2.63
C ASP A 38 7.14 -8.91 1.80
N TYR A 39 6.91 -8.98 0.49
CA TYR A 39 7.03 -7.82 -0.38
C TYR A 39 6.00 -7.89 -1.50
N ILE A 40 5.35 -6.78 -1.80
CA ILE A 40 4.41 -6.67 -2.92
C ILE A 40 4.71 -5.36 -3.65
N LEU A 41 4.84 -5.46 -4.98
CA LEU A 41 4.99 -4.31 -5.86
C LEU A 41 3.78 -4.22 -6.77
N ALA A 42 3.12 -3.07 -6.74
CA ALA A 42 1.97 -2.79 -7.60
C ALA A 42 2.09 -1.39 -8.21
N ARG A 43 1.35 -1.14 -9.26
CA ARG A 43 1.29 0.18 -9.86
C ARG A 43 -0.06 0.41 -10.53
N GLU A 44 -0.34 1.67 -10.85
CA GLU A 44 -1.56 2.04 -11.55
C GLU A 44 -1.65 1.40 -12.94
N VAL A 45 -2.88 1.16 -13.39
CA VAL A 45 -3.16 0.63 -14.72
C VAL A 45 -3.02 1.75 -15.76
N PRO A 46 -2.37 1.49 -16.92
CA PRO A 46 -2.26 2.48 -17.98
C PRO A 46 -3.61 3.02 -18.45
N GLY A 47 -3.64 4.31 -18.82
CA GLY A 47 -4.80 4.96 -19.40
C GLY A 47 -5.54 5.94 -18.52
N SER A 48 -5.32 5.92 -17.21
CA SER A 48 -5.99 6.82 -16.26
C SER A 48 -5.27 8.16 -16.10
N VAL A 49 -3.93 8.16 -16.19
CA VAL A 49 -3.09 9.35 -16.04
C VAL A 49 -1.88 9.25 -16.97
N PRO A 50 -1.18 10.37 -17.24
CA PRO A 50 0.09 10.33 -17.98
C PRO A 50 1.10 9.42 -17.28
N PHE A 51 1.94 8.76 -18.05
CA PHE A 51 2.93 7.82 -17.54
C PHE A 51 3.81 8.41 -16.44
N SER A 52 4.19 9.69 -16.59
CA SER A 52 5.00 10.40 -15.58
C SER A 52 4.33 10.55 -14.21
N LYS A 53 3.01 10.35 -14.15
CA LYS A 53 2.26 10.43 -12.89
C LYS A 53 1.91 9.08 -12.30
N PHE A 54 2.27 7.97 -12.97
CA PHE A 54 1.97 6.63 -12.46
C PHE A 54 2.55 6.45 -11.07
N VAL A 55 1.68 6.01 -10.15
CA VAL A 55 2.09 5.72 -8.77
C VAL A 55 2.49 4.27 -8.67
N THR A 56 3.66 4.05 -8.11
CA THR A 56 4.13 2.72 -7.72
C THR A 56 3.87 2.55 -6.22
N ILE A 57 3.35 1.41 -5.85
CA ILE A 57 3.02 1.08 -4.46
C ILE A 57 3.84 -0.12 -4.04
N GLU A 58 4.61 0.04 -2.97
CA GLU A 58 5.35 -1.06 -2.38
C GLU A 58 4.77 -1.36 -1.01
N VAL A 59 4.50 -2.64 -0.76
CA VAL A 59 4.05 -3.11 0.56
C VAL A 59 5.16 -4.00 1.13
N LEU A 60 5.67 -3.61 2.29
CA LEU A 60 6.72 -4.35 2.98
C LEU A 60 6.11 -4.95 4.24
N ILE A 61 6.09 -6.27 4.30
CA ILE A 61 5.54 -7.01 5.44
C ILE A 61 6.69 -7.42 6.35
N ASP A 62 6.62 -7.02 7.62
CA ASP A 62 7.71 -7.27 8.56
C ASP A 62 7.61 -8.68 9.13
N LYS A 63 8.49 -9.55 8.68
CA LYS A 63 8.59 -10.93 9.19
C LYS A 63 9.23 -11.01 10.56
N SER A 64 10.11 -10.07 10.88
CA SER A 64 10.92 -10.16 12.11
C SER A 64 10.11 -9.92 13.38
N THR A 65 9.04 -9.13 13.28
CA THR A 65 8.18 -8.83 14.42
C THR A 65 6.80 -9.50 14.32
N ALA A 66 6.54 -10.25 13.25
CA ALA A 66 5.26 -10.92 13.05
C ALA A 66 5.01 -11.99 14.11
N THR A 67 3.78 -12.05 14.59
CA THR A 67 3.34 -13.07 15.54
C THR A 67 2.18 -13.85 14.92
N GLU A 68 1.64 -14.82 15.65
CA GLU A 68 0.48 -15.58 15.20
C GLU A 68 -0.79 -14.73 15.13
N THR A 69 -0.80 -13.57 15.80
CA THR A 69 -1.99 -12.72 15.91
C THR A 69 -1.82 -11.35 15.31
N GLU A 70 -0.60 -10.90 15.02
CA GLU A 70 -0.33 -9.55 14.53
C GLU A 70 0.83 -9.52 13.54
N THR A 71 0.70 -8.65 12.53
CA THR A 71 1.76 -8.42 11.55
C THR A 71 1.80 -6.94 11.19
N LYS A 72 3.01 -6.38 11.15
CA LYS A 72 3.22 -5.00 10.72
C LYS A 72 3.46 -4.95 9.21
N MET A 73 2.85 -3.98 8.55
CA MET A 73 3.11 -3.69 7.14
C MET A 73 3.37 -2.22 6.94
N ASN A 74 4.24 -1.92 5.99
CA ASN A 74 4.57 -0.55 5.58
C ASN A 74 4.19 -0.40 4.12
N LEU A 75 3.51 0.69 3.79
CA LEU A 75 3.13 1.01 2.42
C LEU A 75 3.88 2.26 1.97
N VAL A 76 4.48 2.19 0.79
CA VAL A 76 5.22 3.29 0.18
C VAL A 76 4.60 3.61 -1.16
N PHE A 77 4.21 4.87 -1.34
CA PHE A 77 3.59 5.39 -2.57
C PHE A 77 4.55 6.38 -3.18
N LYS A 78 4.97 6.17 -4.42
CA LYS A 78 5.93 7.04 -5.08
C LYS A 78 5.67 7.20 -6.57
N ASN A 79 6.01 8.36 -7.10
CA ASN A 79 6.01 8.64 -8.53
C ASN A 79 7.04 9.73 -8.85
N GLU A 80 7.07 10.19 -10.11
CA GLU A 80 8.05 11.18 -10.57
C GLU A 80 7.62 12.63 -10.36
N GLU A 81 6.44 12.88 -9.78
CA GLU A 81 6.00 14.24 -9.50
C GLU A 81 6.89 14.92 -8.44
N LEU A 82 6.89 16.25 -8.47
CA LEU A 82 7.58 17.02 -7.42
C LEU A 82 6.78 16.94 -6.12
N PRO A 83 7.44 16.81 -4.95
CA PRO A 83 6.74 16.64 -3.68
C PRO A 83 5.74 17.74 -3.32
N LEU A 84 6.02 18.98 -3.73
CA LEU A 84 5.18 20.14 -3.41
C LEU A 84 4.33 20.59 -4.59
N GLN A 85 4.19 19.76 -5.59
CA GLN A 85 3.38 20.06 -6.77
C GLN A 85 1.91 20.22 -6.39
N VAL A 86 1.24 21.25 -6.93
CA VAL A 86 -0.21 21.43 -6.80
C VAL A 86 -0.89 20.27 -7.56
N ASP A 87 -1.97 19.73 -7.02
CA ASP A 87 -2.68 18.57 -7.57
C ASP A 87 -1.78 17.33 -7.70
N ASN A 88 -0.99 17.09 -6.68
CA ASN A 88 -0.08 15.94 -6.64
C ASN A 88 -0.88 14.63 -6.70
N HIS A 89 -0.76 13.90 -7.81
CA HIS A 89 -1.48 12.64 -8.03
C HIS A 89 -1.05 11.55 -7.05
N CYS A 90 0.24 11.48 -6.74
CA CYS A 90 0.76 10.51 -5.78
C CYS A 90 0.11 10.69 -4.40
N ARG A 91 -0.05 11.93 -3.97
CA ARG A 91 -0.72 12.23 -2.70
C ARG A 91 -2.19 11.82 -2.74
N GLN A 92 -2.88 12.06 -3.86
CA GLN A 92 -4.28 11.68 -4.01
C GLN A 92 -4.45 10.16 -3.92
N VAL A 93 -3.60 9.40 -4.58
CA VAL A 93 -3.61 7.94 -4.51
C VAL A 93 -3.30 7.48 -3.09
N PHE A 94 -2.30 8.09 -2.46
CA PHE A 94 -1.92 7.77 -1.08
C PHE A 94 -3.10 7.95 -0.12
N GLU A 95 -3.77 9.09 -0.18
CA GLU A 95 -4.89 9.36 0.73
C GLU A 95 -6.08 8.45 0.47
N PHE A 96 -6.38 8.16 -0.80
CA PHE A 96 -7.43 7.23 -1.17
C PHE A 96 -7.13 5.82 -0.62
N MET A 97 -5.93 5.32 -0.87
CA MET A 97 -5.55 3.96 -0.43
C MET A 97 -5.47 3.86 1.08
N LYS A 98 -5.01 4.92 1.75
CA LYS A 98 -4.98 4.95 3.21
C LYS A 98 -6.39 4.75 3.77
N GLN A 99 -7.38 5.45 3.20
CA GLN A 99 -8.77 5.30 3.62
C GLN A 99 -9.29 3.89 3.34
N VAL A 100 -8.99 3.34 2.17
CA VAL A 100 -9.41 1.99 1.79
C VAL A 100 -8.84 0.95 2.75
N VAL A 101 -7.56 1.06 3.08
CA VAL A 101 -6.89 0.14 4.02
C VAL A 101 -7.53 0.22 5.40
N GLU A 102 -7.80 1.44 5.87
CA GLU A 102 -8.38 1.64 7.20
C GLU A 102 -9.81 1.14 7.29
N ASP A 103 -10.56 1.16 6.19
CA ASP A 103 -11.95 0.71 6.15
C ASP A 103 -12.13 -0.74 5.71
N TYR A 104 -11.04 -1.45 5.41
CA TYR A 104 -11.12 -2.80 4.88
C TYR A 104 -11.71 -3.77 5.91
N ARG A 105 -12.75 -4.50 5.50
CA ARG A 105 -13.55 -5.33 6.41
C ARG A 105 -12.89 -6.66 6.80
N HIS A 106 -11.91 -7.11 6.04
CA HIS A 106 -11.30 -8.44 6.22
C HIS A 106 -10.17 -8.45 7.24
N TRP A 107 -9.80 -7.30 7.81
CA TRP A 107 -8.84 -7.24 8.89
C TRP A 107 -9.17 -6.15 9.91
N ASN A 108 -8.56 -6.25 11.08
CA ASN A 108 -8.64 -5.23 12.12
C ASN A 108 -7.27 -4.61 12.30
N LEU A 109 -7.22 -3.30 12.31
CA LEU A 109 -5.99 -2.57 12.62
C LEU A 109 -5.89 -2.41 14.13
N THR A 110 -4.74 -2.77 14.69
CA THR A 110 -4.46 -2.55 16.11
C THR A 110 -3.72 -1.25 16.33
N GLU A 111 -2.99 -0.78 15.29
CA GLU A 111 -2.25 0.46 15.36
C GLU A 111 -2.06 1.02 13.96
N THR A 112 -2.17 2.34 13.82
CA THR A 112 -1.92 3.07 12.58
C THR A 112 -0.80 4.08 12.83
N LEU A 113 0.26 3.99 12.03
CA LEU A 113 1.42 4.86 12.15
C LEU A 113 1.62 5.62 10.84
N ALA A 114 1.60 6.94 10.89
CA ALA A 114 1.94 7.78 9.76
C ALA A 114 3.47 7.90 9.69
N GLY A 115 4.03 7.57 8.53
CA GLY A 115 5.47 7.55 8.43
C GLY A 115 6.07 8.34 7.27
#